data_c74b12f79ba85aaa0ff965b4951ed68a
#
_entry.id   c74b12f79ba85aaa0ff965b4951ed68a
#
_cell.length_a   1.000
_cell.length_b   1.000
_cell.length_c   1.000
_cell.angle_alpha   90.00
_cell.angle_beta   90.00
_cell.angle_gamma   90.00
#
_symmetry.space_group_name_H-M   'P 1'
#
loop_
_entity.id
_entity.type
_entity.pdbx_description
1 polymer ?
#
loop_
_entity_poly.entity_id
_entity_poly.type
_entity_poly.pdbx_seq_one_letter_code
_entity_poly.pdbx_strand_id
1 'polypeptide(L)'
;WIVVNGESKPGVRASDVTQVEVSVRTEFGWLNWTVLALYLLGMLALGFYFMRKENGSEDFFKGGGRIPWWAAGISIYATMLSAITYMAYPAKAYATNWTYYPMLVTILLVSFPVIHYYLPFFRRLNVTTAYEYLESRFNAATRLMASTVFIIFMVARMALVLYLPSLALTAVTGIDIYTCIILMGLITIVYCTMGGVEAVVWGDVVQGFILVGGAILAVVYLVLNT
;
A
#
# COMPACT_ATOMS: atom_id res chain seq x y z
N TRP A 1 -32.64 0.35 -7.96
CA TRP A 1 -32.49 -0.64 -9.02
C TRP A 1 -31.24 -1.43 -8.74
N ILE A 2 -31.38 -2.72 -8.53
CA ILE A 2 -30.26 -3.66 -8.40
C ILE A 2 -30.31 -4.55 -9.64
N VAL A 3 -29.23 -4.58 -10.41
CA VAL A 3 -29.10 -5.46 -11.57
C VAL A 3 -28.52 -6.80 -11.09
N VAL A 4 -29.30 -7.86 -11.11
CA VAL A 4 -28.87 -9.22 -10.81
C VAL A 4 -28.97 -10.02 -12.11
N ASN A 5 -27.87 -10.59 -12.57
CA ASN A 5 -27.79 -11.40 -13.80
C ASN A 5 -28.27 -10.70 -15.08
N GLY A 6 -28.03 -9.38 -15.22
CA GLY A 6 -28.44 -8.63 -16.41
C GLY A 6 -29.92 -8.33 -16.52
N GLU A 7 -30.76 -8.74 -15.57
CA GLU A 7 -32.18 -8.39 -15.51
C GLU A 7 -32.47 -7.40 -14.36
N SER A 8 -33.13 -6.32 -14.70
CA SER A 8 -33.64 -5.34 -13.72
C SER A 8 -34.91 -5.84 -13.09
N LYS A 9 -34.91 -6.23 -11.82
CA LYS A 9 -36.14 -6.61 -11.08
C LYS A 9 -36.60 -5.46 -10.16
N PRO A 10 -37.81 -4.91 -10.36
CA PRO A 10 -38.40 -3.97 -9.42
C PRO A 10 -38.93 -4.75 -8.21
N GLY A 11 -38.59 -4.31 -6.99
CA GLY A 11 -39.22 -4.78 -5.75
C GLY A 11 -38.40 -5.68 -4.82
N VAL A 12 -37.07 -5.81 -5.03
CA VAL A 12 -36.20 -6.54 -4.10
C VAL A 12 -36.04 -5.75 -2.80
N ARG A 13 -36.45 -6.31 -1.67
CA ARG A 13 -36.27 -5.71 -0.35
C ARG A 13 -34.83 -5.88 0.14
N ALA A 14 -34.35 -4.95 0.98
CA ALA A 14 -33.00 -5.02 1.55
C ALA A 14 -32.72 -6.32 2.32
N SER A 15 -33.76 -7.04 2.79
CA SER A 15 -33.66 -8.36 3.40
C SER A 15 -33.27 -9.49 2.43
N ASP A 16 -33.49 -9.30 1.13
CA ASP A 16 -33.23 -10.32 0.11
C ASP A 16 -31.81 -10.22 -0.44
N VAL A 17 -31.07 -9.16 -0.06
CA VAL A 17 -29.69 -8.89 -0.50
C VAL A 17 -28.65 -9.76 0.24
N THR A 18 -29.03 -10.43 1.30
CA THR A 18 -28.12 -11.28 2.09
C THR A 18 -27.70 -12.59 1.40
N GLN A 19 -28.26 -12.89 0.21
CA GLN A 19 -27.91 -14.07 -0.56
C GLN A 19 -27.64 -13.78 -2.05
N VAL A 20 -27.23 -12.58 -2.39
CA VAL A 20 -26.65 -12.37 -3.72
C VAL A 20 -25.23 -12.93 -3.70
N GLU A 21 -25.10 -14.21 -3.95
CA GLU A 21 -23.84 -14.77 -4.45
C GLU A 21 -23.56 -14.06 -5.78
N VAL A 22 -22.74 -13.00 -5.69
CA VAL A 22 -22.12 -12.44 -6.90
C VAL A 22 -21.17 -13.52 -7.40
N SER A 23 -21.68 -14.45 -8.18
CA SER A 23 -20.82 -15.36 -8.95
C SER A 23 -20.11 -14.54 -10.02
N VAL A 24 -19.10 -13.79 -9.61
CA VAL A 24 -18.14 -13.23 -10.54
C VAL A 24 -17.35 -14.44 -11.06
N ARG A 25 -17.87 -15.09 -12.12
CA ARG A 25 -17.07 -16.00 -12.92
C ARG A 25 -16.03 -15.19 -13.69
N THR A 26 -15.05 -14.71 -12.99
CA THR A 26 -13.80 -14.28 -13.61
C THR A 26 -12.94 -15.52 -13.77
N GLU A 27 -12.98 -16.13 -14.94
CA GLU A 27 -11.90 -17.03 -15.31
C GLU A 27 -10.64 -16.17 -15.33
N PHE A 28 -9.80 -16.30 -14.30
CA PHE A 28 -8.52 -15.62 -14.22
C PHE A 28 -7.62 -16.23 -15.29
N GLY A 29 -7.70 -15.68 -16.50
CA GLY A 29 -7.08 -16.22 -17.70
C GLY A 29 -5.56 -16.36 -17.54
N TRP A 30 -4.96 -17.22 -18.35
CA TRP A 30 -3.52 -17.50 -18.33
C TRP A 30 -2.65 -16.23 -18.46
N LEU A 31 -3.12 -15.22 -19.18
CA LEU A 31 -2.45 -13.93 -19.32
C LEU A 31 -2.31 -13.22 -17.96
N ASN A 32 -3.37 -13.21 -17.16
CA ASN A 32 -3.37 -12.58 -15.83
C ASN A 32 -2.41 -13.29 -14.87
N TRP A 33 -2.37 -14.63 -14.92
CA TRP A 33 -1.40 -15.42 -14.17
C TRP A 33 0.04 -15.11 -14.57
N THR A 34 0.29 -14.96 -15.88
CA THR A 34 1.61 -14.61 -16.38
C THR A 34 2.05 -13.22 -15.92
N VAL A 35 1.16 -12.22 -16.00
CA VAL A 35 1.45 -10.86 -15.53
C VAL A 35 1.73 -10.85 -14.02
N LEU A 36 0.92 -11.55 -13.23
CA LEU A 36 1.12 -11.66 -11.79
C LEU A 36 2.47 -12.33 -11.45
N ALA A 37 2.78 -13.44 -12.11
CA ALA A 37 4.05 -14.15 -11.90
C ALA A 37 5.26 -13.29 -12.30
N LEU A 38 5.21 -12.60 -13.44
CA LEU A 38 6.26 -11.69 -13.88
C LEU A 38 6.47 -10.53 -12.90
N TYR A 39 5.38 -9.97 -12.38
CA TYR A 39 5.45 -8.93 -11.36
C TYR A 39 6.14 -9.42 -10.08
N LEU A 40 5.72 -10.57 -9.53
CA LEU A 40 6.30 -11.13 -8.31
C LEU A 40 7.77 -11.52 -8.50
N LEU A 41 8.12 -12.12 -9.64
CA LEU A 41 9.50 -12.43 -9.98
C LEU A 41 10.34 -11.15 -10.15
N GLY A 42 9.78 -10.10 -10.75
CA GLY A 42 10.42 -8.81 -10.87
C GLY A 42 10.76 -8.18 -9.52
N MET A 43 9.83 -8.27 -8.55
CA MET A 43 10.06 -7.78 -7.17
C MET A 43 11.19 -8.57 -6.48
N LEU A 44 11.20 -9.89 -6.61
CA LEU A 44 12.28 -10.72 -6.05
C LEU A 44 13.63 -10.43 -6.73
N ALA A 45 13.65 -10.26 -8.06
CA ALA A 45 14.86 -9.91 -8.81
C ALA A 45 15.40 -8.54 -8.39
N LEU A 46 14.53 -7.58 -8.12
CA LEU A 46 14.89 -6.26 -7.61
C LEU A 46 15.51 -6.36 -6.21
N GLY A 47 14.91 -7.14 -5.30
CA GLY A 47 15.49 -7.42 -3.98
C GLY A 47 16.87 -8.05 -4.09
N PHE A 48 17.03 -9.04 -4.95
CA PHE A 48 18.31 -9.71 -5.17
C PHE A 48 19.38 -8.79 -5.80
N TYR A 49 18.98 -7.92 -6.71
CA TYR A 49 19.87 -6.91 -7.31
C TYR A 49 20.45 -5.97 -6.24
N PHE A 50 19.59 -5.42 -5.37
CA PHE A 50 20.04 -4.50 -4.34
C PHE A 50 20.83 -5.21 -3.22
N MET A 51 20.47 -6.46 -2.86
CA MET A 51 21.24 -7.28 -1.93
C MET A 51 22.72 -7.36 -2.30
N ARG A 52 23.02 -7.46 -3.60
CA ARG A 52 24.42 -7.52 -4.10
C ARG A 52 25.15 -6.18 -4.04
N LYS A 53 24.41 -5.09 -3.89
CA LYS A 53 24.95 -3.73 -3.92
C LYS A 53 25.18 -3.15 -2.53
N GLU A 54 24.59 -3.76 -1.52
CA GLU A 54 24.70 -3.34 -0.12
C GLU A 54 26.03 -3.79 0.48
N ASN A 55 26.77 -2.87 1.11
CA ASN A 55 28.08 -3.12 1.70
C ASN A 55 28.09 -3.04 3.24
N GLY A 56 26.94 -2.80 3.88
CA GLY A 56 26.85 -2.70 5.33
C GLY A 56 25.49 -2.30 5.89
N SER A 57 25.37 -2.30 7.20
CA SER A 57 24.13 -1.98 7.89
C SER A 57 23.63 -0.53 7.66
N GLU A 58 24.51 0.43 7.46
CA GLU A 58 24.10 1.80 7.11
C GLU A 58 23.47 1.86 5.71
N ASP A 59 24.03 1.15 4.75
CA ASP A 59 23.45 1.03 3.40
C ASP A 59 22.05 0.38 3.47
N PHE A 60 21.93 -0.68 4.26
CA PHE A 60 20.67 -1.41 4.44
C PHE A 60 19.54 -0.52 5.00
N PHE A 61 19.82 0.28 6.04
CA PHE A 61 18.81 1.09 6.71
C PHE A 61 18.63 2.50 6.14
N LYS A 62 19.63 3.05 5.46
CA LYS A 62 19.62 4.43 4.94
C LYS A 62 19.73 4.52 3.42
N GLY A 63 19.86 3.38 2.71
CA GLY A 63 20.04 3.33 1.26
C GLY A 63 21.33 3.98 0.77
N GLY A 64 22.37 4.07 1.63
CA GLY A 64 23.69 4.60 1.29
C GLY A 64 23.71 6.03 0.70
N GLY A 65 22.65 6.81 0.89
CA GLY A 65 22.50 8.13 0.30
C GLY A 65 22.32 8.16 -1.24
N ARG A 66 22.12 7.00 -1.86
CA ARG A 66 21.99 6.84 -3.33
C ARG A 66 20.57 7.06 -3.86
N ILE A 67 19.59 7.17 -2.98
CA ILE A 67 18.18 7.30 -3.35
C ILE A 67 17.94 8.75 -3.84
N PRO A 68 17.53 8.94 -5.10
CA PRO A 68 17.23 10.27 -5.59
C PRO A 68 15.93 10.81 -4.97
N TRP A 69 15.83 12.11 -4.80
CA TRP A 69 14.70 12.79 -4.14
C TRP A 69 13.33 12.45 -4.75
N TRP A 70 13.26 12.32 -6.07
CA TRP A 70 12.02 11.98 -6.77
C TRP A 70 11.57 10.54 -6.49
N ALA A 71 12.51 9.57 -6.39
CA ALA A 71 12.19 8.19 -6.05
C ALA A 71 11.70 8.09 -4.60
N ALA A 72 12.36 8.79 -3.66
CA ALA A 72 11.89 8.89 -2.28
C ALA A 72 10.48 9.51 -2.20
N GLY A 73 10.20 10.55 -3.00
CA GLY A 73 8.88 11.16 -3.07
C GLY A 73 7.80 10.20 -3.59
N ILE A 74 8.08 9.47 -4.67
CA ILE A 74 7.15 8.45 -5.21
C ILE A 74 6.96 7.30 -4.22
N SER A 75 8.02 6.84 -3.55
CA SER A 75 7.93 5.78 -2.54
C SER A 75 7.03 6.20 -1.36
N ILE A 76 7.21 7.42 -0.83
CA ILE A 76 6.33 7.95 0.23
C ILE A 76 4.88 7.98 -0.24
N TYR A 77 4.64 8.47 -1.47
CA TYR A 77 3.31 8.50 -2.06
C TYR A 77 2.71 7.09 -2.20
N ALA A 78 3.44 6.15 -2.78
CA ALA A 78 2.99 4.77 -2.99
C ALA A 78 2.72 4.04 -1.66
N THR A 79 3.56 4.25 -0.64
CA THR A 79 3.37 3.69 0.71
C THR A 79 2.10 4.23 1.38
N MET A 80 1.76 5.51 1.14
CA MET A 80 0.53 6.11 1.67
C MET A 80 -0.71 5.69 0.89
N LEU A 81 -0.57 5.43 -0.41
CA LEU A 81 -1.63 4.96 -1.29
C LEU A 81 -1.79 3.44 -1.16
N SER A 82 -2.54 3.01 -0.17
CA SER A 82 -2.77 1.59 0.08
C SER A 82 -3.91 1.04 -0.80
N ALA A 83 -4.05 -0.29 -0.85
CA ALA A 83 -5.20 -0.96 -1.46
C ALA A 83 -6.54 -0.47 -0.86
N ILE A 84 -6.55 -0.09 0.43
CA ILE A 84 -7.72 0.52 1.09
C ILE A 84 -8.10 1.82 0.39
N THR A 85 -7.12 2.70 0.15
CA THR A 85 -7.35 3.99 -0.52
C THR A 85 -7.87 3.78 -1.93
N TYR A 86 -7.27 2.84 -2.67
CA TYR A 86 -7.60 2.59 -4.06
C TYR A 86 -8.99 1.94 -4.25
N MET A 87 -9.38 1.02 -3.37
CA MET A 87 -10.63 0.27 -3.49
C MET A 87 -11.75 0.85 -2.62
N ALA A 88 -11.46 1.17 -1.35
CA ALA A 88 -12.48 1.53 -0.39
C ALA A 88 -12.96 2.98 -0.53
N TYR A 89 -12.10 3.93 -0.92
CA TYR A 89 -12.54 5.33 -1.06
C TYR A 89 -13.51 5.54 -2.22
N PRO A 90 -13.26 5.04 -3.44
CA PRO A 90 -14.25 5.12 -4.51
C PRO A 90 -15.55 4.39 -4.17
N ALA A 91 -15.46 3.19 -3.59
CA ALA A 91 -16.62 2.41 -3.19
C ALA A 91 -17.46 3.16 -2.13
N LYS A 92 -16.81 3.76 -1.14
CA LYS A 92 -17.47 4.56 -0.11
C LYS A 92 -18.09 5.84 -0.69
N ALA A 93 -17.37 6.55 -1.56
CA ALA A 93 -17.87 7.76 -2.21
C ALA A 93 -19.11 7.46 -3.06
N TYR A 94 -19.12 6.34 -3.76
CA TYR A 94 -20.26 5.88 -4.55
C TYR A 94 -21.46 5.48 -3.66
N ALA A 95 -21.22 4.72 -2.60
CA ALA A 95 -22.26 4.16 -1.74
C ALA A 95 -22.91 5.22 -0.81
N THR A 96 -22.19 6.28 -0.44
CA THR A 96 -22.68 7.24 0.57
C THR A 96 -22.52 8.69 0.13
N ASN A 97 -21.30 9.24 0.22
CA ASN A 97 -21.01 10.65 -0.06
C ASN A 97 -19.49 10.91 -0.19
N TRP A 98 -19.15 12.15 -0.53
CA TRP A 98 -17.78 12.62 -0.74
C TRP A 98 -17.08 13.13 0.53
N THR A 99 -17.54 12.79 1.72
CA THR A 99 -17.02 13.32 2.99
C THR A 99 -15.53 13.02 3.20
N TYR A 100 -14.98 11.95 2.60
CA TYR A 100 -13.56 11.62 2.69
C TYR A 100 -12.66 12.48 1.79
N TYR A 101 -13.21 13.15 0.78
CA TYR A 101 -12.43 13.98 -0.14
C TYR A 101 -11.72 15.16 0.55
N PRO A 102 -12.37 15.96 1.43
CA PRO A 102 -11.70 17.02 2.18
C PRO A 102 -10.53 16.52 3.04
N MET A 103 -10.61 15.30 3.57
CA MET A 103 -9.51 14.70 4.33
C MET A 103 -8.24 14.55 3.45
N LEU A 104 -8.38 14.15 2.19
CA LEU A 104 -7.24 14.06 1.26
C LEU A 104 -6.64 15.45 0.97
N VAL A 105 -7.47 16.48 0.82
CA VAL A 105 -7.00 17.87 0.63
C VAL A 105 -6.25 18.38 1.87
N THR A 106 -6.69 18.01 3.08
CA THR A 106 -6.02 18.38 4.33
C THR A 106 -4.57 17.89 4.38
N ILE A 107 -4.26 16.74 3.79
CA ILE A 107 -2.88 16.23 3.71
C ILE A 107 -1.96 17.22 3.00
N LEU A 108 -2.41 17.85 1.93
CA LEU A 108 -1.65 18.86 1.20
C LEU A 108 -1.37 20.07 2.09
N LEU A 109 -2.36 20.55 2.84
CA LEU A 109 -2.18 21.67 3.76
C LEU A 109 -1.19 21.36 4.88
N VAL A 110 -1.26 20.17 5.46
CA VAL A 110 -0.35 19.71 6.52
C VAL A 110 1.07 19.50 5.99
N SER A 111 1.25 19.17 4.72
CA SER A 111 2.58 18.96 4.14
C SER A 111 3.45 20.22 4.20
N PHE A 112 2.87 21.42 4.09
CA PHE A 112 3.62 22.68 4.17
C PHE A 112 4.38 22.86 5.51
N PRO A 113 3.72 22.81 6.68
CA PRO A 113 4.45 22.92 7.95
C PRO A 113 5.40 21.72 8.17
N VAL A 114 5.07 20.53 7.69
CA VAL A 114 5.97 19.37 7.81
C VAL A 114 7.26 19.61 7.03
N ILE A 115 7.19 20.07 5.80
CA ILE A 115 8.37 20.32 4.96
C ILE A 115 9.22 21.48 5.50
N HIS A 116 8.60 22.55 5.98
CA HIS A 116 9.34 23.77 6.38
C HIS A 116 9.85 23.75 7.82
N TYR A 117 9.17 23.07 8.74
CA TYR A 117 9.54 23.08 10.16
C TYR A 117 10.02 21.71 10.66
N TYR A 118 9.25 20.64 10.44
CA TYR A 118 9.59 19.33 10.99
C TYR A 118 10.78 18.68 10.29
N LEU A 119 10.79 18.66 8.97
CA LEU A 119 11.86 18.01 8.21
C LEU A 119 13.23 18.66 8.45
N PRO A 120 13.40 20.01 8.38
CA PRO A 120 14.67 20.65 8.71
C PRO A 120 15.10 20.46 10.17
N PHE A 121 14.15 20.44 11.10
CA PHE A 121 14.43 20.18 12.51
C PHE A 121 15.05 18.80 12.71
N PHE A 122 14.42 17.74 12.23
CA PHE A 122 14.94 16.38 12.37
C PHE A 122 16.25 16.15 11.61
N ARG A 123 16.44 16.78 10.46
CA ARG A 123 17.70 16.67 9.70
C ARG A 123 18.92 17.27 10.43
N ARG A 124 18.70 18.21 11.35
CA ARG A 124 19.78 18.82 12.16
C ARG A 124 20.18 17.96 13.36
N LEU A 125 19.37 16.99 13.74
CA LEU A 125 19.54 16.25 14.99
C LEU A 125 20.47 15.05 14.88
N ASN A 126 21.11 14.72 13.79
CA ASN A 126 21.99 13.56 13.64
C ASN A 126 21.48 12.26 14.31
N VAL A 127 20.16 12.08 14.37
CA VAL A 127 19.50 10.91 14.97
C VAL A 127 19.03 9.96 13.87
N THR A 128 19.09 8.66 14.13
CA THR A 128 18.62 7.65 13.19
C THR A 128 17.11 7.52 13.22
N THR A 129 16.49 7.72 14.36
CA THR A 129 15.03 7.63 14.55
C THR A 129 14.51 8.76 15.43
N ALA A 130 13.21 9.11 15.27
CA ALA A 130 12.55 10.06 16.13
C ALA A 130 12.53 9.62 17.63
N TYR A 131 12.61 8.32 17.87
CA TYR A 131 12.63 7.77 19.24
C TYR A 131 13.95 8.00 19.95
N GLU A 132 15.06 8.06 19.21
CA GLU A 132 16.38 8.43 19.76
C GLU A 132 16.40 9.89 20.22
N TYR A 133 15.71 10.77 19.52
CA TYR A 133 15.49 12.14 20.00
C TYR A 133 14.70 12.18 21.30
N LEU A 134 13.67 11.34 21.46
CA LEU A 134 12.92 11.26 22.72
C LEU A 134 13.80 10.80 23.89
N GLU A 135 14.69 9.85 23.64
CA GLU A 135 15.66 9.41 24.66
C GLU A 135 16.61 10.54 25.10
N SER A 136 17.19 11.24 24.11
CA SER A 136 18.15 12.33 24.39
C SER A 136 17.52 13.53 25.12
N ARG A 137 16.21 13.78 24.90
CA ARG A 137 15.50 14.90 25.51
C ARG A 137 14.84 14.55 26.84
N PHE A 138 14.41 13.32 27.04
CA PHE A 138 13.68 12.87 28.23
C PHE A 138 14.43 11.74 28.94
N ASN A 139 14.20 10.50 28.53
CA ASN A 139 14.88 9.32 29.09
C ASN A 139 14.58 8.06 28.21
N ALA A 140 15.30 6.96 28.52
CA ALA A 140 15.13 5.67 27.85
C ALA A 140 13.73 5.08 28.00
N ALA A 141 13.05 5.31 29.13
CA ALA A 141 11.69 4.80 29.34
C ALA A 141 10.68 5.42 28.35
N THR A 142 10.81 6.73 28.09
CA THR A 142 9.97 7.42 27.09
C THR A 142 10.22 6.88 25.68
N ARG A 143 11.47 6.62 25.31
CA ARG A 143 11.82 5.96 24.04
C ARG A 143 11.16 4.58 23.93
N LEU A 144 11.33 3.73 24.95
CA LEU A 144 10.77 2.37 24.97
C LEU A 144 9.24 2.38 24.87
N MET A 145 8.58 3.25 25.63
CA MET A 145 7.12 3.36 25.56
C MET A 145 6.64 3.79 24.17
N ALA A 146 7.22 4.84 23.60
CA ALA A 146 6.82 5.34 22.30
C ALA A 146 7.10 4.34 21.17
N SER A 147 8.26 3.67 21.18
CA SER A 147 8.60 2.66 20.18
C SER A 147 7.71 1.41 20.31
N THR A 148 7.37 0.99 21.53
CA THR A 148 6.47 -0.15 21.76
C THR A 148 5.07 0.13 21.21
N VAL A 149 4.51 1.30 21.52
CA VAL A 149 3.19 1.70 20.99
C VAL A 149 3.22 1.76 19.46
N PHE A 150 4.29 2.30 18.88
CA PHE A 150 4.46 2.33 17.43
C PHE A 150 4.54 0.94 16.82
N ILE A 151 5.29 0.02 17.41
CA ILE A 151 5.41 -1.37 16.92
C ILE A 151 4.03 -2.06 16.93
N ILE A 152 3.29 -1.94 18.03
CA ILE A 152 1.94 -2.53 18.14
C ILE A 152 1.02 -1.95 17.06
N PHE A 153 1.04 -0.63 16.88
CA PHE A 153 0.26 0.04 15.84
C PHE A 153 0.64 -0.44 14.43
N MET A 154 1.94 -0.57 14.14
CA MET A 154 2.42 -1.03 12.84
C MET A 154 2.06 -2.49 12.56
N VAL A 155 2.14 -3.38 13.55
CA VAL A 155 1.71 -4.78 13.41
C VAL A 155 0.22 -4.86 13.09
N ALA A 156 -0.63 -4.10 13.80
CA ALA A 156 -2.06 -4.05 13.52
C ALA A 156 -2.36 -3.48 12.12
N ARG A 157 -1.63 -2.44 11.70
CA ARG A 157 -1.73 -1.87 10.34
C ARG A 157 -1.32 -2.86 9.27
N MET A 158 -0.22 -3.60 9.47
CA MET A 158 0.25 -4.62 8.51
C MET A 158 -0.79 -5.72 8.29
N ALA A 159 -1.49 -6.14 9.34
CA ALA A 159 -2.56 -7.12 9.21
C ALA A 159 -3.67 -6.64 8.25
N LEU A 160 -4.10 -5.38 8.37
CA LEU A 160 -5.11 -4.78 7.48
C LEU A 160 -4.59 -4.62 6.05
N VAL A 161 -3.33 -4.21 5.89
CA VAL A 161 -2.71 -3.98 4.56
C VAL A 161 -2.50 -5.29 3.81
N LEU A 162 -2.27 -6.41 4.49
CA LEU A 162 -2.21 -7.73 3.87
C LEU A 162 -3.61 -8.32 3.60
N TYR A 163 -4.56 -8.11 4.51
CA TYR A 163 -5.89 -8.70 4.40
C TYR A 163 -6.69 -8.19 3.19
N LEU A 164 -6.71 -6.87 2.96
CA LEU A 164 -7.56 -6.28 1.92
C LEU A 164 -7.12 -6.64 0.48
N PRO A 165 -5.83 -6.57 0.09
CA PRO A 165 -5.41 -7.05 -1.21
C PRO A 165 -5.61 -8.57 -1.38
N SER A 166 -5.44 -9.34 -0.29
CA SER A 166 -5.69 -10.79 -0.31
C SER A 166 -7.16 -11.10 -0.57
N LEU A 167 -8.08 -10.32 0.02
CA LEU A 167 -9.50 -10.44 -0.26
C LEU A 167 -9.82 -10.16 -1.73
N ALA A 168 -9.23 -9.12 -2.30
CA ALA A 168 -9.39 -8.80 -3.71
C ALA A 168 -8.82 -9.90 -4.61
N LEU A 169 -7.64 -10.42 -4.28
CA LEU A 169 -7.01 -11.51 -5.03
C LEU A 169 -7.84 -12.79 -4.96
N THR A 170 -8.36 -13.15 -3.78
CA THR A 170 -9.28 -14.28 -3.58
C THR A 170 -10.53 -14.12 -4.45
N ALA A 171 -11.14 -12.94 -4.47
CA ALA A 171 -12.35 -12.68 -5.24
C ALA A 171 -12.14 -12.85 -6.76
N VAL A 172 -10.94 -12.54 -7.26
CA VAL A 172 -10.62 -12.60 -8.70
C VAL A 172 -10.08 -13.97 -9.11
N THR A 173 -9.24 -14.60 -8.26
CA THR A 173 -8.54 -15.85 -8.59
C THR A 173 -9.23 -17.11 -8.07
N GLY A 174 -10.09 -16.99 -7.06
CA GLY A 174 -10.68 -18.12 -6.33
C GLY A 174 -9.72 -18.84 -5.37
N ILE A 175 -8.47 -18.35 -5.21
CA ILE A 175 -7.52 -18.91 -4.23
C ILE A 175 -8.00 -18.59 -2.81
N ASP A 176 -7.76 -19.52 -1.88
CA ASP A 176 -8.08 -19.30 -0.47
C ASP A 176 -7.35 -18.07 0.10
N ILE A 177 -8.05 -17.29 0.92
CA ILE A 177 -7.55 -16.02 1.46
C ILE A 177 -6.29 -16.19 2.33
N TYR A 178 -6.19 -17.28 3.10
CA TYR A 178 -5.01 -17.55 3.92
C TYR A 178 -3.79 -17.84 3.05
N THR A 179 -3.99 -18.57 1.96
CA THR A 179 -2.93 -18.83 0.97
C THR A 179 -2.45 -17.54 0.33
N CYS A 180 -3.36 -16.62 -0.03
CA CYS A 180 -3.02 -15.31 -0.57
C CYS A 180 -2.22 -14.46 0.43
N ILE A 181 -2.64 -14.42 1.70
CA ILE A 181 -1.94 -13.69 2.77
C ILE A 181 -0.53 -14.21 2.97
N ILE A 182 -0.38 -15.54 3.07
CA ILE A 182 0.94 -16.18 3.27
C ILE A 182 1.85 -15.92 2.08
N LEU A 183 1.36 -16.11 0.86
CA LEU A 183 2.13 -15.89 -0.36
C LEU A 183 2.63 -14.44 -0.47
N MET A 184 1.73 -13.47 -0.32
CA MET A 184 2.06 -12.05 -0.40
C MET A 184 3.00 -11.63 0.73
N GLY A 185 2.74 -12.10 1.96
CA GLY A 185 3.57 -11.82 3.12
C GLY A 185 4.98 -12.37 2.97
N LEU A 186 5.14 -13.64 2.57
CA LEU A 186 6.45 -14.26 2.36
C LEU A 186 7.25 -13.55 1.27
N ILE A 187 6.65 -13.26 0.13
CA ILE A 187 7.34 -12.55 -0.96
C ILE A 187 7.80 -11.16 -0.49
N THR A 188 6.93 -10.44 0.24
CA THR A 188 7.27 -9.13 0.77
C THR A 188 8.43 -9.20 1.77
N ILE A 189 8.39 -10.14 2.72
CA ILE A 189 9.48 -10.35 3.68
C ILE A 189 10.78 -10.65 2.94
N VAL A 190 10.76 -11.56 1.97
CA VAL A 190 11.97 -11.97 1.25
C VAL A 190 12.60 -10.78 0.53
N TYR A 191 11.87 -10.04 -0.30
CA TYR A 191 12.49 -8.94 -1.04
C TYR A 191 12.92 -7.76 -0.16
N CYS A 192 12.18 -7.45 0.91
CA CYS A 192 12.54 -6.40 1.86
C CYS A 192 13.79 -6.75 2.67
N THR A 193 13.90 -8.01 3.13
CA THR A 193 15.06 -8.45 3.91
C THR A 193 16.31 -8.66 3.06
N MET A 194 16.15 -8.93 1.78
CA MET A 194 17.27 -9.08 0.86
C MET A 194 17.87 -7.74 0.43
N GLY A 195 17.04 -6.75 0.10
CA GLY A 195 17.50 -5.53 -0.56
C GLY A 195 17.33 -4.24 0.25
N GLY A 196 16.98 -4.33 1.55
CA GLY A 196 16.90 -3.19 2.46
C GLY A 196 16.01 -2.05 1.97
N VAL A 197 16.29 -0.84 2.47
CA VAL A 197 15.50 0.37 2.16
C VAL A 197 15.60 0.73 0.66
N GLU A 198 16.73 0.51 0.00
CA GLU A 198 16.89 0.87 -1.41
C GLU A 198 15.96 0.01 -2.30
N ALA A 199 15.87 -1.30 -2.03
CA ALA A 199 14.95 -2.19 -2.76
C ALA A 199 13.48 -1.83 -2.52
N VAL A 200 13.12 -1.50 -1.28
CA VAL A 200 11.75 -1.06 -0.94
C VAL A 200 11.38 0.20 -1.70
N VAL A 201 12.24 1.22 -1.69
CA VAL A 201 11.98 2.49 -2.39
C VAL A 201 11.79 2.28 -3.90
N TRP A 202 12.66 1.50 -4.55
CA TRP A 202 12.51 1.22 -5.97
C TRP A 202 11.31 0.32 -6.28
N GLY A 203 10.99 -0.62 -5.39
CA GLY A 203 9.76 -1.41 -5.46
C GLY A 203 8.52 -0.52 -5.41
N ASP A 204 8.49 0.43 -4.47
CA ASP A 204 7.40 1.40 -4.33
C ASP A 204 7.28 2.30 -5.56
N VAL A 205 8.39 2.69 -6.18
CA VAL A 205 8.38 3.46 -7.45
C VAL A 205 7.66 2.68 -8.54
N VAL A 206 7.99 1.41 -8.73
CA VAL A 206 7.31 0.55 -9.72
C VAL A 206 5.83 0.42 -9.38
N GLN A 207 5.50 0.14 -8.12
CA GLN A 207 4.11 0.03 -7.65
C GLN A 207 3.34 1.34 -7.81
N GLY A 208 3.95 2.47 -7.51
CA GLY A 208 3.37 3.80 -7.68
C GLY A 208 2.96 4.08 -9.12
N PHE A 209 3.82 3.75 -10.09
CA PHE A 209 3.48 3.88 -11.50
C PHE A 209 2.35 2.96 -11.93
N ILE A 210 2.34 1.70 -11.45
CA ILE A 210 1.26 0.74 -11.73
C ILE A 210 -0.07 1.24 -11.15
N LEU A 211 -0.07 1.75 -9.92
CA LEU A 211 -1.27 2.28 -9.26
C LEU A 211 -1.84 3.49 -9.99
N VAL A 212 -1.00 4.47 -10.31
CA VAL A 212 -1.45 5.68 -11.04
C VAL A 212 -1.90 5.32 -12.44
N GLY A 213 -1.15 4.50 -13.15
CA GLY A 213 -1.52 4.01 -14.49
C GLY A 213 -2.85 3.25 -14.47
N GLY A 214 -3.05 2.36 -13.50
CA GLY A 214 -4.30 1.63 -13.31
C GLY A 214 -5.49 2.55 -13.02
N ALA A 215 -5.29 3.58 -12.18
CA ALA A 215 -6.33 4.58 -11.90
C ALA A 215 -6.73 5.37 -13.16
N ILE A 216 -5.74 5.83 -13.93
CA ILE A 216 -5.98 6.56 -15.18
C ILE A 216 -6.74 5.66 -16.18
N LEU A 217 -6.30 4.41 -16.35
CA LEU A 217 -6.97 3.46 -17.24
C LEU A 217 -8.41 3.19 -16.80
N ALA A 218 -8.66 3.04 -15.49
CA ALA A 218 -10.01 2.86 -14.97
C ALA A 218 -10.92 4.05 -15.27
N VAL A 219 -10.42 5.28 -15.08
CA VAL A 219 -11.18 6.51 -15.40
C VAL A 219 -11.45 6.60 -16.90
N VAL A 220 -10.44 6.39 -17.73
CA VAL A 220 -10.59 6.40 -19.19
C VAL A 220 -11.62 5.35 -19.65
N TYR A 221 -11.54 4.13 -19.12
CA TYR A 221 -12.49 3.08 -19.43
C TYR A 221 -13.93 3.46 -19.04
N LEU A 222 -14.12 4.03 -17.86
CA LEU A 222 -15.45 4.49 -17.41
C LEU A 222 -16.00 5.59 -18.32
N VAL A 223 -15.19 6.59 -18.67
CA VAL A 223 -15.61 7.71 -19.52
C VAL A 223 -15.96 7.25 -20.94
N LEU A 224 -15.24 6.27 -21.47
CA LEU A 224 -15.50 5.78 -22.83
C LEU A 224 -16.69 4.81 -22.91
N ASN A 225 -17.12 4.22 -21.79
CA ASN A 225 -18.21 3.22 -21.77
C ASN A 225 -19.48 3.73 -21.03
N THR A 226 -19.54 5.01 -20.67
CA THR A 226 -20.73 5.68 -20.15
C THR A 226 -21.35 6.56 -21.22
#